data_7de1383ead330cbb4c6e45b3d453bc52
#
_entry.id   7de1383ead330cbb4c6e45b3d453bc52
#
_cell.length_a   1.000
_cell.length_b   1.000
_cell.length_c   1.000
_cell.angle_alpha   90.00
_cell.angle_beta   90.00
_cell.angle_gamma   90.00
#
_symmetry.space_group_name_H-M   'P 1'
#
loop_
_entity.id
_entity.type
_entity.pdbx_description
1 polymer ?
#
loop_
_entity_poly.entity_id
_entity_poly.type
_entity_poly.pdbx_seq_one_letter_code
_entity_poly.pdbx_strand_id
1 'polypeptide(L)'
;MIVVVNSPSEAAVRVRTVVAQALGGELTSEDALRQVEPEDVEGLLHASLAAGAEDVELTRGMGASPGAAVGRVCLTAEVALDTSDRGEPVILVRLETSPDDVAGMSVAKGVLTARGGLVSHAALVARGWGLPCVVGADEIRIGDDHFSVGEMVVAEGDTISIDGSTGSVTLGGARIIEVEVPSELWQLLEWADEVAADTLGVRANADTAGAARIARKAGAVGIGLCRTEHMFLAPDRLPVVRAMILAETEAAEAEALEQLAEAQREDFVGILEAMDGLPVTVRLLDPPLHEFLPDVEDLVVAETLGELDDEGHRLLKAARHWAEANPMIGTRGVRLAHVRPNLYRVQARALFEAVIDRRKAGGNPQVEIMIPLTVSGPEFAEARRWVEEVAVEVALGEKPVVGTMIETPRAALVAGSLAAHADFFSIGSNDLTQLTFGFSRDDVAGRFLGHYLELGLLDHDPFDRLDDAAVGELIDLAVKRGRVAAPGLKVGVCGEHAGHPASIRRLLAAGVDYLSCSPARLPVARLAAARAVLGA
;
A
#
# COMPACT_ATOMS: atom_id res chain seq x y z
N MET A 1 17.33 27.41 -11.76
CA MET A 1 17.25 26.77 -13.11
C MET A 1 17.66 25.31 -12.92
N ILE A 2 16.68 24.41 -12.86
CA ILE A 2 16.92 22.98 -12.70
C ILE A 2 17.60 22.51 -13.97
N VAL A 3 18.85 22.06 -13.89
CA VAL A 3 19.58 21.48 -15.02
C VAL A 3 19.37 19.98 -14.97
N VAL A 4 18.51 19.45 -15.83
CA VAL A 4 18.35 18.02 -16.06
C VAL A 4 19.59 17.53 -16.83
N VAL A 5 20.30 16.55 -16.29
CA VAL A 5 21.45 15.91 -16.97
C VAL A 5 21.05 14.47 -17.27
N ASN A 6 20.83 14.17 -18.55
CA ASN A 6 20.71 12.81 -19.03
C ASN A 6 22.10 12.19 -19.14
N SER A 7 22.51 11.40 -18.14
CA SER A 7 23.67 10.53 -18.23
C SER A 7 23.20 9.08 -18.10
N PRO A 8 23.63 8.15 -18.98
CA PRO A 8 23.31 6.75 -18.75
C PRO A 8 23.95 6.31 -17.43
N SER A 9 23.14 5.85 -16.50
CA SER A 9 23.62 5.27 -15.25
C SER A 9 24.34 3.95 -15.54
N GLU A 10 25.21 3.49 -14.62
CA GLU A 10 25.85 2.17 -14.74
C GLU A 10 24.80 1.05 -14.88
N ALA A 11 23.67 1.18 -14.19
CA ALA A 11 22.53 0.28 -14.30
C ALA A 11 21.93 0.27 -15.73
N ALA A 12 21.74 1.44 -16.34
CA ALA A 12 21.26 1.54 -17.73
C ALA A 12 22.21 0.89 -18.72
N VAL A 13 23.52 1.12 -18.56
CA VAL A 13 24.54 0.48 -19.41
C VAL A 13 24.51 -1.04 -19.21
N ARG A 14 24.42 -1.52 -17.99
CA ARG A 14 24.34 -2.95 -17.66
C ARG A 14 23.13 -3.61 -18.34
N VAL A 15 21.93 -3.07 -18.15
CA VAL A 15 20.70 -3.60 -18.74
C VAL A 15 20.78 -3.63 -20.26
N ARG A 16 21.21 -2.53 -20.91
CA ARG A 16 21.40 -2.50 -22.37
C ARG A 16 22.39 -3.56 -22.84
N THR A 17 23.52 -3.72 -22.14
CA THR A 17 24.58 -4.65 -22.53
C THR A 17 24.10 -6.10 -22.45
N VAL A 18 23.51 -6.52 -21.32
CA VAL A 18 23.09 -7.93 -21.15
C VAL A 18 21.94 -8.30 -22.08
N VAL A 19 21.01 -7.36 -22.33
CA VAL A 19 19.91 -7.59 -23.27
C VAL A 19 20.44 -7.69 -24.71
N ALA A 20 21.35 -6.81 -25.10
CA ALA A 20 21.98 -6.90 -26.43
C ALA A 20 22.75 -8.21 -26.63
N GLN A 21 23.49 -8.67 -25.63
CA GLN A 21 24.21 -9.96 -25.68
C GLN A 21 23.24 -11.15 -25.75
N ALA A 22 22.13 -11.11 -25.02
CA ALA A 22 21.13 -12.18 -25.08
C ALA A 22 20.43 -12.22 -26.45
N LEU A 23 20.06 -11.07 -27.00
CA LEU A 23 19.47 -10.97 -28.35
C LEU A 23 20.47 -11.37 -29.44
N GLY A 24 21.78 -11.13 -29.22
CA GLY A 24 22.87 -11.56 -30.08
C GLY A 24 23.24 -13.04 -29.99
N GLY A 25 22.66 -13.78 -29.04
CA GLY A 25 22.92 -15.20 -28.79
C GLY A 25 24.22 -15.48 -28.03
N GLU A 26 24.84 -14.47 -27.42
CA GLU A 26 26.03 -14.60 -26.56
C GLU A 26 25.68 -15.05 -25.14
N LEU A 27 24.46 -14.72 -24.67
CA LEU A 27 23.89 -15.11 -23.38
C LEU A 27 22.52 -15.76 -23.58
N THR A 28 22.08 -16.54 -22.60
CA THR A 28 20.66 -16.90 -22.49
C THR A 28 19.88 -15.77 -21.80
N SER A 29 18.56 -15.72 -21.98
CA SER A 29 17.69 -14.78 -21.22
C SER A 29 17.82 -14.99 -19.72
N GLU A 30 17.95 -16.24 -19.25
CA GLU A 30 18.17 -16.57 -17.85
C GLU A 30 19.52 -16.03 -17.33
N ASP A 31 20.60 -16.13 -18.10
CA ASP A 31 21.91 -15.59 -17.73
C ASP A 31 21.90 -14.06 -17.70
N ALA A 32 21.15 -13.41 -18.60
CA ALA A 32 20.93 -11.98 -18.58
C ALA A 32 20.20 -11.53 -17.30
N LEU A 33 19.14 -12.26 -16.89
CA LEU A 33 18.40 -12.00 -15.64
C LEU A 33 19.28 -12.15 -14.39
N ARG A 34 20.23 -13.09 -14.38
CA ARG A 34 21.17 -13.28 -13.25
C ARG A 34 22.17 -12.13 -13.12
N GLN A 35 22.46 -11.40 -14.19
CA GLN A 35 23.46 -10.33 -14.20
C GLN A 35 22.90 -8.93 -13.84
N VAL A 36 21.58 -8.78 -13.72
CA VAL A 36 20.94 -7.53 -13.33
C VAL A 36 20.38 -7.68 -11.93
N GLU A 37 20.79 -6.81 -11.01
CA GLU A 37 20.28 -6.81 -9.65
C GLU A 37 18.95 -6.02 -9.56
N PRO A 38 18.06 -6.38 -8.61
CA PRO A 38 16.82 -5.62 -8.39
C PRO A 38 17.05 -4.14 -8.11
N GLU A 39 18.15 -3.79 -7.44
CA GLU A 39 18.58 -2.43 -7.13
C GLU A 39 18.95 -1.64 -8.39
N ASP A 40 19.48 -2.30 -9.43
CA ASP A 40 19.72 -1.69 -10.74
C ASP A 40 18.39 -1.21 -11.36
N VAL A 41 17.34 -2.05 -11.27
CA VAL A 41 16.01 -1.69 -11.78
C VAL A 41 15.41 -0.54 -11.00
N GLU A 42 15.51 -0.56 -9.67
CA GLU A 42 15.03 0.54 -8.82
C GLU A 42 15.69 1.87 -9.18
N GLY A 43 17.02 1.87 -9.35
CA GLY A 43 17.78 3.05 -9.80
C GLY A 43 17.44 3.56 -11.20
N LEU A 44 16.80 2.74 -12.04
CA LEU A 44 16.35 3.14 -13.40
C LEU A 44 14.93 3.72 -13.42
N LEU A 45 14.17 3.57 -12.36
CA LEU A 45 12.76 3.99 -12.31
C LEU A 45 12.59 5.35 -11.66
N HIS A 46 13.58 5.83 -10.92
CA HIS A 46 13.47 7.03 -10.10
C HIS A 46 14.61 8.00 -10.35
N ALA A 47 14.28 9.28 -10.45
CA ALA A 47 15.27 10.35 -10.47
C ALA A 47 16.07 10.36 -9.16
N SER A 48 17.33 10.78 -9.22
CA SER A 48 18.21 10.96 -8.06
C SER A 48 18.81 12.37 -8.04
N LEU A 49 19.31 12.79 -6.89
CA LEU A 49 20.09 14.03 -6.80
C LEU A 49 21.53 13.77 -7.30
N ALA A 50 22.06 14.68 -8.12
CA ALA A 50 23.45 14.66 -8.47
C ALA A 50 24.29 15.05 -7.25
N ALA A 51 25.33 14.29 -6.93
CA ALA A 51 26.34 14.74 -5.97
C ALA A 51 27.11 15.93 -6.53
N GLY A 52 26.83 17.12 -6.03
CA GLY A 52 27.53 18.36 -6.37
C GLY A 52 28.52 18.74 -5.26
N ALA A 53 29.71 19.26 -5.64
CA ALA A 53 30.68 19.72 -4.67
C ALA A 53 30.25 21.00 -3.91
N GLU A 54 29.17 21.63 -4.35
CA GLU A 54 28.61 22.87 -3.76
C GLU A 54 27.31 22.63 -3.00
N ASP A 55 26.77 21.38 -3.01
CA ASP A 55 25.50 21.06 -2.36
C ASP A 55 25.73 20.89 -0.84
N VAL A 56 25.08 21.71 -0.03
CA VAL A 56 25.13 21.63 1.43
C VAL A 56 24.05 20.64 1.89
N GLU A 57 24.47 19.45 2.32
CA GLU A 57 23.56 18.52 2.98
C GLU A 57 23.10 19.15 4.31
N LEU A 58 21.80 19.39 4.44
CA LEU A 58 21.18 19.94 5.65
C LEU A 58 21.08 18.87 6.74
N THR A 59 20.50 17.73 6.37
CA THR A 59 20.24 16.60 7.25
C THR A 59 19.98 15.35 6.43
N ARG A 60 19.83 14.23 7.11
CA ARG A 60 19.48 12.95 6.52
C ARG A 60 18.38 12.27 7.34
N GLY A 61 17.36 11.79 6.65
CA GLY A 61 16.34 10.92 7.21
C GLY A 61 16.35 9.54 6.57
N MET A 62 15.27 8.81 6.73
CA MET A 62 15.03 7.55 6.02
C MET A 62 14.37 7.82 4.67
N GLY A 63 14.92 7.25 3.60
CA GLY A 63 14.29 7.25 2.28
C GLY A 63 13.03 6.38 2.29
N ALA A 64 11.87 7.01 2.31
CA ALA A 64 10.59 6.31 2.49
C ALA A 64 9.86 6.02 1.18
N SER A 65 10.06 6.84 0.16
CA SER A 65 9.55 6.64 -1.19
C SER A 65 10.58 7.16 -2.17
N PRO A 66 11.06 6.33 -3.11
CA PRO A 66 12.21 6.67 -3.94
C PRO A 66 11.90 7.81 -4.92
N GLY A 67 12.98 8.49 -5.35
CA GLY A 67 12.96 9.60 -6.28
C GLY A 67 13.55 10.87 -5.70
N ALA A 68 13.86 11.84 -6.56
CA ALA A 68 14.37 13.14 -6.19
C ALA A 68 13.34 14.25 -6.45
N ALA A 69 13.24 15.18 -5.54
CA ALA A 69 12.38 16.34 -5.69
C ALA A 69 13.09 17.63 -5.27
N VAL A 70 12.76 18.71 -5.96
CA VAL A 70 13.20 20.07 -5.65
C VAL A 70 11.97 20.96 -5.60
N GLY A 71 11.85 21.76 -4.55
CA GLY A 71 10.68 22.65 -4.42
C GLY A 71 10.81 23.63 -3.28
N ARG A 72 9.76 24.46 -3.17
CA ARG A 72 9.59 25.44 -2.09
C ARG A 72 9.18 24.73 -0.81
N VAL A 73 9.77 25.10 0.29
CA VAL A 73 9.36 24.66 1.62
C VAL A 73 7.98 25.19 1.93
N CYS A 74 7.04 24.30 2.22
CA CYS A 74 5.71 24.62 2.70
C CYS A 74 5.48 23.86 4.01
N LEU A 75 5.15 24.57 5.08
CA LEU A 75 5.02 24.01 6.43
C LEU A 75 3.59 23.56 6.75
N THR A 76 2.62 23.92 5.91
CA THR A 76 1.21 23.52 6.04
C THR A 76 0.64 23.06 4.70
N ALA A 77 -0.43 22.28 4.75
CA ALA A 77 -1.15 21.84 3.55
C ALA A 77 -1.75 23.04 2.77
N GLU A 78 -2.23 24.05 3.47
CA GLU A 78 -2.81 25.26 2.88
C GLU A 78 -1.76 26.05 2.08
N VAL A 79 -0.59 26.30 2.67
CA VAL A 79 0.53 26.98 1.98
C VAL A 79 1.03 26.14 0.78
N ALA A 80 0.99 24.83 0.89
CA ALA A 80 1.35 23.94 -0.22
C ALA A 80 0.40 24.09 -1.41
N LEU A 81 -0.91 24.13 -1.16
CA LEU A 81 -1.93 24.37 -2.18
C LEU A 81 -1.74 25.73 -2.84
N ASP A 82 -1.64 26.81 -2.05
CA ASP A 82 -1.44 28.17 -2.55
C ASP A 82 -0.15 28.31 -3.38
N THR A 83 0.92 27.64 -2.99
CA THR A 83 2.20 27.66 -3.70
C THR A 83 2.10 26.90 -5.02
N SER A 84 1.43 25.75 -5.00
CA SER A 84 1.17 24.96 -6.21
C SER A 84 0.28 25.70 -7.20
N ASP A 85 -0.74 26.42 -6.74
CA ASP A 85 -1.63 27.24 -7.58
C ASP A 85 -0.88 28.38 -8.29
N ARG A 86 0.23 28.85 -7.71
CA ARG A 86 1.15 29.79 -8.37
C ARG A 86 2.08 29.12 -9.40
N GLY A 87 1.99 27.80 -9.55
CA GLY A 87 2.83 27.03 -10.47
C GLY A 87 4.24 26.75 -9.95
N GLU A 88 4.50 26.95 -8.65
CA GLU A 88 5.80 26.66 -8.03
C GLU A 88 5.83 25.21 -7.51
N PRO A 89 6.96 24.49 -7.66
CA PRO A 89 7.11 23.14 -7.11
C PRO A 89 7.19 23.20 -5.58
N VAL A 90 6.52 22.29 -4.91
CA VAL A 90 6.36 22.25 -3.45
C VAL A 90 7.08 21.06 -2.83
N ILE A 91 7.80 21.26 -1.73
CA ILE A 91 8.17 20.24 -0.76
C ILE A 91 7.37 20.52 0.52
N LEU A 92 6.47 19.59 0.86
CA LEU A 92 5.73 19.68 2.12
C LEU A 92 6.62 19.21 3.27
N VAL A 93 6.85 20.08 4.26
CA VAL A 93 7.70 19.80 5.42
C VAL A 93 6.84 19.80 6.68
N ARG A 94 6.77 18.66 7.37
CA ARG A 94 5.92 18.51 8.56
C ARG A 94 6.70 17.86 9.71
N LEU A 95 6.23 18.05 10.94
CA LEU A 95 6.71 17.27 12.06
C LEU A 95 6.39 15.79 11.85
N GLU A 96 5.13 15.50 11.60
CA GLU A 96 4.52 14.25 11.13
C GLU A 96 3.35 14.63 10.23
N THR A 97 2.96 13.80 9.27
CA THR A 97 1.75 14.06 8.48
C THR A 97 0.54 13.38 9.10
N SER A 98 -0.61 14.03 8.92
CA SER A 98 -1.93 13.56 9.31
C SER A 98 -2.84 13.46 8.07
N PRO A 99 -4.06 12.91 8.18
CA PRO A 99 -5.05 12.93 7.10
C PRO A 99 -5.35 14.32 6.57
N ASP A 100 -5.22 15.38 7.38
CA ASP A 100 -5.45 16.77 6.97
C ASP A 100 -4.36 17.27 6.01
N ASP A 101 -3.17 16.68 6.04
CA ASP A 101 -2.07 17.02 5.14
C ASP A 101 -2.19 16.40 3.74
N VAL A 102 -3.13 15.47 3.53
CA VAL A 102 -3.30 14.73 2.25
C VAL A 102 -3.52 15.69 1.07
N ALA A 103 -4.28 16.76 1.27
CA ALA A 103 -4.49 17.76 0.24
C ALA A 103 -3.17 18.45 -0.18
N GLY A 104 -2.33 18.83 0.80
CA GLY A 104 -1.00 19.39 0.55
C GLY A 104 -0.05 18.39 -0.09
N MET A 105 -0.09 17.13 0.35
CA MET A 105 0.72 16.05 -0.24
C MET A 105 0.36 15.80 -1.71
N SER A 106 -0.92 15.92 -2.09
CA SER A 106 -1.39 15.65 -3.45
C SER A 106 -0.82 16.62 -4.50
N VAL A 107 -0.46 17.83 -4.10
CA VAL A 107 0.13 18.86 -4.97
C VAL A 107 1.66 18.97 -4.81
N ALA A 108 2.23 18.35 -3.78
CA ALA A 108 3.66 18.37 -3.52
C ALA A 108 4.45 17.57 -4.56
N LYS A 109 5.71 17.98 -4.78
CA LYS A 109 6.71 17.23 -5.54
C LYS A 109 7.50 16.28 -4.64
N GLY A 110 7.43 16.48 -3.33
CA GLY A 110 8.04 15.61 -2.34
C GLY A 110 7.59 15.97 -0.93
N VAL A 111 7.82 15.05 0.00
CA VAL A 111 7.45 15.18 1.41
C VAL A 111 8.68 14.94 2.28
N LEU A 112 8.84 15.78 3.30
CA LEU A 112 9.88 15.68 4.31
C LEU A 112 9.23 15.73 5.69
N THR A 113 9.51 14.74 6.54
CA THR A 113 9.04 14.77 7.92
C THR A 113 10.20 14.68 8.92
N ALA A 114 10.08 15.46 10.01
CA ALA A 114 11.04 15.42 11.11
C ALA A 114 10.92 14.13 11.92
N ARG A 115 9.74 13.54 11.99
CA ARG A 115 9.44 12.30 12.70
C ARG A 115 8.75 11.30 11.80
N GLY A 116 8.63 10.08 12.29
CA GLY A 116 8.02 8.97 11.56
C GLY A 116 9.06 8.05 10.93
N GLY A 117 8.65 6.84 10.64
CA GLY A 117 9.47 5.81 10.00
C GLY A 117 8.95 5.45 8.61
N LEU A 118 9.53 4.41 8.01
CA LEU A 118 9.15 3.88 6.69
C LEU A 118 7.68 3.43 6.58
N VAL A 119 6.97 3.40 7.68
CA VAL A 119 5.57 2.96 7.80
C VAL A 119 4.65 4.06 8.33
N SER A 120 5.16 5.29 8.49
CA SER A 120 4.36 6.44 8.86
C SER A 120 3.33 6.78 7.79
N HIS A 121 2.32 7.57 8.15
CA HIS A 121 1.31 8.06 7.22
C HIS A 121 1.94 8.74 5.99
N ALA A 122 2.97 9.60 6.20
CA ALA A 122 3.74 10.22 5.11
C ALA A 122 4.31 9.17 4.14
N ALA A 123 4.99 8.15 4.68
CA ALA A 123 5.65 7.12 3.90
C ALA A 123 4.66 6.25 3.11
N LEU A 124 3.52 5.90 3.71
CA LEU A 124 2.49 5.07 3.07
C LEU A 124 1.81 5.80 1.92
N VAL A 125 1.37 7.03 2.16
CA VAL A 125 0.72 7.85 1.13
C VAL A 125 1.70 8.17 0.01
N ALA A 126 2.92 8.58 0.34
CA ALA A 126 3.95 8.89 -0.65
C ALA A 126 4.29 7.69 -1.54
N ARG A 127 4.47 6.49 -0.98
CA ARG A 127 4.69 5.27 -1.78
C ARG A 127 3.50 4.91 -2.65
N GLY A 128 2.29 5.06 -2.13
CA GLY A 128 1.08 4.81 -2.91
C GLY A 128 0.97 5.71 -4.15
N TRP A 129 1.49 6.92 -4.05
CA TRP A 129 1.44 7.92 -5.14
C TRP A 129 2.73 8.01 -5.96
N GLY A 130 3.81 7.32 -5.57
CA GLY A 130 5.12 7.45 -6.20
C GLY A 130 5.75 8.83 -5.96
N LEU A 131 5.44 9.46 -4.83
CA LEU A 131 5.92 10.78 -4.42
C LEU A 131 7.22 10.62 -3.64
N PRO A 132 8.33 11.28 -4.03
CA PRO A 132 9.58 11.26 -3.27
C PRO A 132 9.36 11.64 -1.81
N CYS A 133 9.85 10.83 -0.87
CA CYS A 133 9.60 11.06 0.54
C CYS A 133 10.81 10.70 1.41
N VAL A 134 11.15 11.63 2.30
CA VAL A 134 12.13 11.44 3.37
C VAL A 134 11.42 11.61 4.71
N VAL A 135 11.54 10.62 5.60
CA VAL A 135 10.91 10.64 6.92
C VAL A 135 11.95 10.51 8.03
N GLY A 136 11.59 10.92 9.25
CA GLY A 136 12.45 10.74 10.40
C GLY A 136 13.76 11.53 10.33
N ALA A 137 13.75 12.71 9.71
CA ALA A 137 14.87 13.65 9.75
C ALA A 137 14.88 14.39 11.12
N ASP A 138 15.24 13.68 12.18
CA ASP A 138 15.03 14.04 13.59
C ASP A 138 15.82 15.25 14.08
N GLU A 139 16.81 15.71 13.31
CA GLU A 139 17.53 16.96 13.54
C GLU A 139 16.67 18.20 13.19
N ILE A 140 15.61 18.03 12.40
CA ILE A 140 14.70 19.13 12.01
C ILE A 140 13.88 19.60 13.20
N ARG A 141 13.85 20.93 13.39
CA ARG A 141 12.98 21.62 14.36
C ARG A 141 12.08 22.59 13.61
N ILE A 142 10.78 22.33 13.59
CA ILE A 142 9.79 23.15 12.87
C ILE A 142 9.32 24.27 13.78
N GLY A 143 9.41 25.50 13.27
CA GLY A 143 8.84 26.73 13.83
C GLY A 143 7.59 27.16 13.07
N ASP A 144 7.10 28.39 13.34
CA ASP A 144 5.87 28.90 12.74
C ASP A 144 6.04 29.24 11.23
N ASP A 145 7.20 29.78 10.84
CA ASP A 145 7.52 30.26 9.49
C ASP A 145 8.86 29.73 8.93
N HIS A 146 9.47 28.79 9.61
CA HIS A 146 10.74 28.18 9.22
C HIS A 146 10.92 26.80 9.84
N PHE A 147 11.90 26.07 9.35
CA PHE A 147 12.49 24.97 10.10
C PHE A 147 14.00 25.19 10.29
N SER A 148 14.59 24.55 11.27
CA SER A 148 16.03 24.62 11.53
C SER A 148 16.67 23.26 11.70
N VAL A 149 17.96 23.18 11.32
CA VAL A 149 18.82 22.00 11.52
C VAL A 149 20.13 22.52 12.15
N GLY A 150 20.35 22.24 13.41
CA GLY A 150 21.43 22.87 14.16
C GLY A 150 21.31 24.40 14.17
N GLU A 151 22.34 25.08 13.64
CA GLU A 151 22.34 26.54 13.50
C GLU A 151 21.77 27.07 12.16
N MET A 152 21.51 26.17 11.21
CA MET A 152 20.96 26.55 9.91
C MET A 152 19.44 26.73 10.02
N VAL A 153 18.95 27.85 9.46
CA VAL A 153 17.51 28.18 9.40
C VAL A 153 17.08 28.21 7.95
N VAL A 154 16.00 27.51 7.63
CA VAL A 154 15.38 27.45 6.30
C VAL A 154 13.98 28.02 6.43
N ALA A 155 13.72 29.15 5.79
CA ALA A 155 12.43 29.83 5.86
C ALA A 155 11.38 29.13 4.98
N GLU A 156 10.11 29.29 5.32
CA GLU A 156 9.02 28.94 4.42
C GLU A 156 9.18 29.68 3.08
N GLY A 157 9.05 28.96 1.96
CA GLY A 157 9.32 29.51 0.64
C GLY A 157 10.77 29.39 0.15
N ASP A 158 11.73 29.02 1.01
CA ASP A 158 13.07 28.67 0.54
C ASP A 158 13.04 27.39 -0.30
N THR A 159 14.06 27.19 -1.11
CA THR A 159 14.17 25.99 -1.95
C THR A 159 15.02 24.95 -1.25
N ILE A 160 14.51 23.72 -1.20
CA ILE A 160 15.29 22.54 -0.79
C ILE A 160 15.16 21.43 -1.83
N SER A 161 16.04 20.46 -1.71
CA SER A 161 16.02 19.23 -2.51
C SER A 161 16.01 18.02 -1.57
N ILE A 162 15.23 17.02 -1.91
CA ILE A 162 15.18 15.74 -1.18
C ILE A 162 15.42 14.58 -2.12
N ASP A 163 16.07 13.55 -1.63
CA ASP A 163 16.26 12.27 -2.31
C ASP A 163 15.63 11.16 -1.45
N GLY A 164 14.46 10.70 -1.87
CA GLY A 164 13.70 9.67 -1.17
C GLY A 164 14.28 8.26 -1.30
N SER A 165 15.31 8.05 -2.12
CA SER A 165 16.05 6.78 -2.21
C SER A 165 17.16 6.72 -1.15
N THR A 166 17.87 7.84 -0.93
CA THR A 166 19.03 7.93 -0.04
C THR A 166 18.72 8.55 1.32
N GLY A 167 17.57 9.23 1.45
CA GLY A 167 17.20 9.99 2.64
C GLY A 167 17.88 11.36 2.75
N SER A 168 18.64 11.80 1.77
CA SER A 168 19.39 13.06 1.80
C SER A 168 18.45 14.27 1.61
N VAL A 169 18.72 15.33 2.38
CA VAL A 169 18.07 16.64 2.30
C VAL A 169 19.12 17.71 2.11
N THR A 170 19.05 18.49 1.04
CA THR A 170 20.04 19.52 0.70
C THR A 170 19.40 20.90 0.59
N LEU A 171 20.15 21.94 0.97
CA LEU A 171 19.72 23.34 0.80
C LEU A 171 19.84 23.74 -0.67
N GLY A 172 18.80 24.44 -1.16
CA GLY A 172 18.78 24.94 -2.52
C GLY A 172 18.27 23.93 -3.55
N GLY A 173 18.33 24.31 -4.81
CA GLY A 173 17.91 23.49 -5.94
C GLY A 173 19.05 22.62 -6.45
N ALA A 174 19.24 21.45 -5.86
CA ALA A 174 20.20 20.49 -6.36
C ALA A 174 19.86 20.03 -7.79
N ARG A 175 20.87 19.57 -8.53
CA ARG A 175 20.67 19.06 -9.88
C ARG A 175 19.98 17.70 -9.81
N ILE A 176 18.83 17.58 -10.48
CA ILE A 176 18.16 16.27 -10.67
C ILE A 176 18.80 15.53 -11.84
N ILE A 177 19.13 14.27 -11.62
CA ILE A 177 19.48 13.32 -12.66
C ILE A 177 18.20 12.55 -13.00
N GLU A 178 17.63 12.81 -14.17
CA GLU A 178 16.61 11.93 -14.73
C GLU A 178 17.31 10.77 -15.43
N VAL A 179 17.00 9.56 -15.01
CA VAL A 179 17.48 8.36 -15.68
C VAL A 179 16.52 8.03 -16.82
N GLU A 180 17.02 8.01 -18.04
CA GLU A 180 16.26 7.50 -19.17
C GLU A 180 16.07 5.99 -18.99
N VAL A 181 14.83 5.57 -18.73
CA VAL A 181 14.50 4.15 -18.63
C VAL A 181 14.76 3.48 -19.98
N PRO A 182 15.75 2.60 -20.10
CA PRO A 182 16.06 1.98 -21.38
C PRO A 182 14.92 1.05 -21.81
N SER A 183 14.59 1.05 -23.11
CA SER A 183 13.58 0.14 -23.67
C SER A 183 13.90 -1.33 -23.41
N GLU A 184 15.17 -1.65 -23.30
CA GLU A 184 15.71 -2.97 -22.99
C GLU A 184 15.29 -3.47 -21.59
N LEU A 185 14.97 -2.56 -20.66
CA LEU A 185 14.42 -2.96 -19.35
C LEU A 185 13.11 -3.72 -19.52
N TRP A 186 12.23 -3.27 -20.39
CA TRP A 186 10.95 -3.95 -20.61
C TRP A 186 11.12 -5.33 -21.22
N GLN A 187 12.08 -5.49 -22.14
CA GLN A 187 12.44 -6.79 -22.69
C GLN A 187 13.00 -7.74 -21.62
N LEU A 188 13.85 -7.23 -20.72
CA LEU A 188 14.38 -8.00 -19.60
C LEU A 188 13.24 -8.46 -18.66
N LEU A 189 12.28 -7.58 -18.42
CA LEU A 189 11.12 -7.89 -17.56
C LEU A 189 10.13 -8.87 -18.23
N GLU A 190 9.99 -8.86 -19.55
CA GLU A 190 9.24 -9.89 -20.29
C GLU A 190 9.88 -11.28 -20.08
N TRP A 191 11.20 -11.39 -20.19
CA TRP A 191 11.89 -12.65 -19.87
C TRP A 191 11.74 -13.05 -18.39
N ALA A 192 11.72 -12.08 -17.48
CA ALA A 192 11.46 -12.35 -16.08
C ALA A 192 10.06 -12.95 -15.86
N ASP A 193 9.04 -12.41 -16.52
CA ASP A 193 7.69 -12.96 -16.46
C ASP A 193 7.61 -14.38 -17.04
N GLU A 194 8.27 -14.65 -18.16
CA GLU A 194 8.33 -15.99 -18.77
C GLU A 194 8.93 -17.03 -17.80
N VAL A 195 10.02 -16.66 -17.11
CA VAL A 195 10.68 -17.53 -16.13
C VAL A 195 9.81 -17.77 -14.88
N ALA A 196 9.09 -16.74 -14.43
CA ALA A 196 8.30 -16.83 -13.20
C ALA A 196 6.87 -17.35 -13.43
N ALA A 197 6.36 -17.36 -14.67
CA ALA A 197 4.95 -17.53 -15.04
C ALA A 197 4.22 -18.67 -14.33
N ASP A 198 4.83 -19.86 -14.25
CA ASP A 198 4.20 -21.06 -13.68
C ASP A 198 4.51 -21.25 -12.19
N THR A 199 5.34 -20.39 -11.60
CA THR A 199 5.88 -20.58 -10.25
C THR A 199 5.48 -19.48 -9.30
N LEU A 200 5.65 -18.20 -9.68
CA LEU A 200 5.45 -17.07 -8.80
C LEU A 200 4.92 -15.84 -9.58
N GLY A 201 3.60 -15.69 -9.63
CA GLY A 201 2.98 -14.55 -10.30
C GLY A 201 3.20 -13.23 -9.54
N VAL A 202 3.32 -12.09 -10.26
CA VAL A 202 3.42 -10.76 -9.63
C VAL A 202 2.16 -9.95 -9.93
N ARG A 203 1.34 -9.76 -8.93
CA ARG A 203 0.12 -8.94 -8.93
C ARG A 203 0.40 -7.58 -8.30
N ALA A 204 -0.55 -6.65 -8.42
CA ALA A 204 -0.48 -5.32 -7.82
C ALA A 204 -1.47 -5.12 -6.67
N ASN A 205 -1.11 -4.22 -5.74
CA ASN A 205 -2.05 -3.57 -4.85
C ASN A 205 -2.59 -2.33 -5.55
N ALA A 206 -3.90 -2.28 -5.84
CA ALA A 206 -4.51 -1.15 -6.54
C ALA A 206 -5.99 -1.01 -6.15
N ASP A 207 -6.37 0.19 -5.72
CA ASP A 207 -7.65 0.49 -5.11
C ASP A 207 -8.52 1.39 -6.01
N THR A 208 -7.98 1.85 -7.15
CA THR A 208 -8.68 2.69 -8.13
C THR A 208 -8.44 2.22 -9.57
N ALA A 209 -9.33 2.59 -10.47
CA ALA A 209 -9.17 2.31 -11.90
C ALA A 209 -7.89 2.92 -12.50
N GLY A 210 -7.45 4.08 -11.98
CA GLY A 210 -6.19 4.72 -12.38
C GLY A 210 -4.99 3.87 -11.99
N ALA A 211 -4.90 3.47 -10.72
CA ALA A 211 -3.84 2.60 -10.20
C ALA A 211 -3.83 1.22 -10.90
N ALA A 212 -5.01 0.66 -11.17
CA ALA A 212 -5.15 -0.60 -11.90
C ALA A 212 -4.57 -0.51 -13.34
N ARG A 213 -4.85 0.58 -14.06
CA ARG A 213 -4.26 0.82 -15.41
C ARG A 213 -2.73 0.96 -15.35
N ILE A 214 -2.21 1.66 -14.35
CA ILE A 214 -0.75 1.80 -14.13
C ILE A 214 -0.15 0.42 -13.85
N ALA A 215 -0.75 -0.36 -12.95
CA ALA A 215 -0.31 -1.70 -12.61
C ALA A 215 -0.28 -2.63 -13.84
N ARG A 216 -1.36 -2.64 -14.63
CA ARG A 216 -1.41 -3.44 -15.87
C ARG A 216 -0.33 -3.04 -16.87
N LYS A 217 -0.11 -1.74 -17.05
CA LYS A 217 0.96 -1.22 -17.93
C LYS A 217 2.36 -1.62 -17.41
N ALA A 218 2.53 -1.70 -16.10
CA ALA A 218 3.78 -2.14 -15.47
C ALA A 218 3.96 -3.68 -15.47
N GLY A 219 3.04 -4.45 -16.07
CA GLY A 219 3.14 -5.90 -16.25
C GLY A 219 2.53 -6.73 -15.11
N ALA A 220 1.68 -6.16 -14.26
CA ALA A 220 0.97 -6.94 -13.25
C ALA A 220 0.05 -7.98 -13.89
N VAL A 221 0.13 -9.24 -13.40
CA VAL A 221 -0.73 -10.34 -13.88
C VAL A 221 -2.10 -10.39 -13.17
N GLY A 222 -2.43 -9.36 -12.41
CA GLY A 222 -3.70 -9.21 -11.69
C GLY A 222 -3.59 -8.17 -10.58
N ILE A 223 -4.68 -8.00 -9.83
CA ILE A 223 -4.70 -7.30 -8.55
C ILE A 223 -4.79 -8.35 -7.44
N GLY A 224 -3.82 -8.37 -6.52
CA GLY A 224 -3.81 -9.26 -5.37
C GLY A 224 -4.37 -8.63 -4.11
N LEU A 225 -4.52 -7.30 -4.10
CA LEU A 225 -5.20 -6.56 -3.04
C LEU A 225 -5.84 -5.29 -3.62
N CYS A 226 -7.16 -5.23 -3.55
CA CYS A 226 -7.95 -4.01 -3.66
C CYS A 226 -8.61 -3.73 -2.30
N ARG A 227 -8.26 -2.60 -1.67
CA ARG A 227 -8.77 -2.17 -0.38
C ARG A 227 -10.03 -1.35 -0.57
N THR A 228 -11.14 -1.78 0.01
CA THR A 228 -12.42 -1.07 -0.14
C THR A 228 -12.58 0.13 0.78
N GLU A 229 -11.78 0.24 1.83
CA GLU A 229 -11.77 1.39 2.73
C GLU A 229 -11.39 2.70 2.02
N HIS A 230 -10.48 2.67 1.07
CA HIS A 230 -10.11 3.87 0.31
C HIS A 230 -11.26 4.41 -0.53
N MET A 231 -12.18 3.54 -0.95
CA MET A 231 -13.42 3.97 -1.63
C MET A 231 -14.35 4.71 -0.68
N PHE A 232 -14.38 4.34 0.61
CA PHE A 232 -15.22 4.98 1.63
C PHE A 232 -14.64 6.29 2.16
N LEU A 233 -13.32 6.45 2.14
CA LEU A 233 -12.65 7.66 2.61
C LEU A 233 -12.68 8.82 1.58
N ALA A 234 -13.19 8.61 0.37
CA ALA A 234 -13.34 9.66 -0.61
C ALA A 234 -14.18 10.82 -0.04
N PRO A 235 -13.78 12.09 -0.27
CA PRO A 235 -14.43 13.26 0.35
C PRO A 235 -15.94 13.36 0.11
N ASP A 236 -16.41 12.92 -1.04
CA ASP A 236 -17.83 12.90 -1.43
C ASP A 236 -18.62 11.75 -0.78
N ARG A 237 -17.95 10.73 -0.26
CA ARG A 237 -18.54 9.51 0.33
C ARG A 237 -18.48 9.48 1.84
N LEU A 238 -17.47 10.11 2.42
CA LEU A 238 -17.28 10.14 3.87
C LEU A 238 -18.53 10.63 4.64
N PRO A 239 -19.29 11.66 4.18
CA PRO A 239 -20.55 12.04 4.81
C PRO A 239 -21.60 10.91 4.82
N VAL A 240 -21.67 10.09 3.77
CA VAL A 240 -22.61 8.95 3.68
C VAL A 240 -22.18 7.84 4.63
N VAL A 241 -20.88 7.56 4.75
CA VAL A 241 -20.32 6.61 5.73
C VAL A 241 -20.67 7.06 7.15
N ARG A 242 -20.50 8.34 7.45
CA ARG A 242 -20.88 8.92 8.75
C ARG A 242 -22.38 8.81 9.01
N ALA A 243 -23.22 9.07 7.99
CA ALA A 243 -24.67 8.88 8.09
C ALA A 243 -25.04 7.42 8.41
N MET A 244 -24.36 6.45 7.79
CA MET A 244 -24.52 5.02 8.09
C MET A 244 -24.12 4.69 9.54
N ILE A 245 -23.01 5.26 10.03
CA ILE A 245 -22.55 5.04 11.43
C ILE A 245 -23.52 5.65 12.43
N LEU A 246 -24.08 6.82 12.12
CA LEU A 246 -25.00 7.58 12.97
C LEU A 246 -26.47 7.10 12.87
N ALA A 247 -26.77 6.16 11.99
CA ALA A 247 -28.14 5.69 11.76
C ALA A 247 -28.73 5.09 13.05
N GLU A 248 -29.87 5.62 13.48
CA GLU A 248 -30.61 5.15 14.66
C GLU A 248 -31.69 4.11 14.29
N THR A 249 -31.98 3.94 13.00
CA THR A 249 -32.97 2.98 12.51
C THR A 249 -32.38 2.13 11.38
N GLU A 250 -32.86 0.89 11.27
CA GLU A 250 -32.48 -0.01 10.17
C GLU A 250 -32.78 0.59 8.78
N ALA A 251 -33.84 1.38 8.66
CA ALA A 251 -34.19 2.03 7.39
C ALA A 251 -33.17 3.11 7.00
N ALA A 252 -32.71 3.94 7.94
CA ALA A 252 -31.69 4.96 7.67
C ALA A 252 -30.32 4.33 7.38
N GLU A 253 -29.95 3.24 8.07
CA GLU A 253 -28.73 2.48 7.78
C GLU A 253 -28.81 1.88 6.38
N ALA A 254 -29.93 1.26 6.01
CA ALA A 254 -30.11 0.66 4.70
C ALA A 254 -30.04 1.68 3.56
N GLU A 255 -30.61 2.89 3.74
CA GLU A 255 -30.53 3.97 2.76
C GLU A 255 -29.10 4.43 2.54
N ALA A 256 -28.32 4.65 3.61
CA ALA A 256 -26.91 5.04 3.52
C ALA A 256 -26.08 3.92 2.87
N LEU A 257 -26.30 2.67 3.23
CA LEU A 257 -25.62 1.51 2.64
C LEU A 257 -25.93 1.37 1.15
N GLU A 258 -27.15 1.68 0.68
CA GLU A 258 -27.50 1.65 -0.74
C GLU A 258 -26.73 2.70 -1.54
N GLN A 259 -26.63 3.93 -1.02
CA GLN A 259 -25.83 5.00 -1.64
C GLN A 259 -24.35 4.61 -1.75
N LEU A 260 -23.80 3.98 -0.69
CA LEU A 260 -22.43 3.48 -0.72
C LEU A 260 -22.24 2.34 -1.72
N ALA A 261 -23.21 1.46 -1.84
CA ALA A 261 -23.19 0.36 -2.82
C ALA A 261 -23.13 0.87 -4.26
N GLU A 262 -23.95 1.87 -4.60
CA GLU A 262 -23.97 2.47 -5.94
C GLU A 262 -22.61 3.09 -6.28
N ALA A 263 -22.03 3.88 -5.36
CA ALA A 263 -20.73 4.47 -5.55
C ALA A 263 -19.60 3.43 -5.68
N GLN A 264 -19.58 2.39 -4.84
CA GLN A 264 -18.60 1.30 -4.95
C GLN A 264 -18.74 0.49 -6.23
N ARG A 265 -19.97 0.27 -6.72
CA ARG A 265 -20.21 -0.41 -7.99
C ARG A 265 -19.54 0.32 -9.15
N GLU A 266 -19.61 1.64 -9.20
CA GLU A 266 -18.93 2.44 -10.22
C GLU A 266 -17.40 2.27 -10.15
N ASP A 267 -16.82 2.30 -8.96
CA ASP A 267 -15.38 2.07 -8.76
C ASP A 267 -14.97 0.67 -9.22
N PHE A 268 -15.73 -0.36 -8.83
CA PHE A 268 -15.46 -1.73 -9.23
C PHE A 268 -15.57 -1.91 -10.75
N VAL A 269 -16.57 -1.31 -11.40
CA VAL A 269 -16.66 -1.32 -12.88
C VAL A 269 -15.39 -0.78 -13.51
N GLY A 270 -14.88 0.35 -13.02
CA GLY A 270 -13.65 0.96 -13.53
C GLY A 270 -12.39 0.09 -13.32
N ILE A 271 -12.26 -0.54 -12.15
CA ILE A 271 -11.14 -1.45 -11.84
C ILE A 271 -11.22 -2.71 -12.70
N LEU A 272 -12.41 -3.34 -12.79
CA LEU A 272 -12.62 -4.54 -13.58
C LEU A 272 -12.48 -4.30 -15.09
N GLU A 273 -12.75 -3.08 -15.56
CA GLU A 273 -12.45 -2.68 -16.93
C GLU A 273 -10.95 -2.59 -17.18
N ALA A 274 -10.22 -1.93 -16.27
CA ALA A 274 -8.77 -1.79 -16.36
C ALA A 274 -8.06 -3.15 -16.35
N MET A 275 -8.58 -4.12 -15.62
CA MET A 275 -8.00 -5.45 -15.44
C MET A 275 -8.76 -6.55 -16.19
N ASP A 276 -9.48 -6.22 -17.24
CA ASP A 276 -10.29 -7.18 -18.00
C ASP A 276 -9.47 -8.43 -18.40
N GLY A 277 -10.00 -9.62 -18.09
CA GLY A 277 -9.34 -10.91 -18.30
C GLY A 277 -8.32 -11.32 -17.23
N LEU A 278 -8.00 -10.46 -16.27
CA LEU A 278 -7.05 -10.73 -15.19
C LEU A 278 -7.75 -10.80 -13.82
N PRO A 279 -7.23 -11.58 -12.86
CA PRO A 279 -7.84 -11.70 -11.54
C PRO A 279 -7.74 -10.41 -10.74
N VAL A 280 -8.82 -10.08 -10.03
CA VAL A 280 -8.91 -8.94 -9.11
C VAL A 280 -9.38 -9.45 -7.75
N THR A 281 -8.50 -9.43 -6.76
CA THR A 281 -8.80 -9.79 -5.38
C THR A 281 -9.28 -8.56 -4.62
N VAL A 282 -10.55 -8.54 -4.23
CA VAL A 282 -11.17 -7.45 -3.48
C VAL A 282 -11.27 -7.83 -2.01
N ARG A 283 -10.61 -7.08 -1.14
CA ARG A 283 -10.71 -7.23 0.31
C ARG A 283 -11.95 -6.47 0.80
N LEU A 284 -12.85 -7.15 1.49
CA LEU A 284 -13.98 -6.51 2.13
C LEU A 284 -13.49 -5.62 3.29
N LEU A 285 -14.32 -4.68 3.72
CA LEU A 285 -13.97 -3.62 4.66
C LEU A 285 -13.20 -4.15 5.88
N ASP A 286 -12.04 -3.57 6.12
CA ASP A 286 -11.13 -3.98 7.18
C ASP A 286 -11.03 -3.00 8.36
N PRO A 287 -10.88 -1.66 8.18
CA PRO A 287 -10.65 -0.76 9.30
C PRO A 287 -11.84 -0.67 10.27
N PRO A 288 -11.60 -0.28 11.51
CA PRO A 288 -12.65 -0.01 12.48
C PRO A 288 -13.41 1.28 12.12
N LEU A 289 -14.67 1.39 12.58
CA LEU A 289 -15.55 2.50 12.19
C LEU A 289 -15.09 3.88 12.68
N HIS A 290 -14.29 3.95 13.74
CA HIS A 290 -13.81 5.26 14.22
C HIS A 290 -12.88 5.95 13.22
N GLU A 291 -12.19 5.23 12.30
CA GLU A 291 -11.35 5.85 11.27
C GLU A 291 -12.15 6.71 10.27
N PHE A 292 -13.46 6.52 10.19
CA PHE A 292 -14.35 7.34 9.36
C PHE A 292 -14.97 8.53 10.13
N LEU A 293 -14.73 8.62 11.42
CA LEU A 293 -15.25 9.67 12.30
C LEU A 293 -14.18 10.74 12.53
N PRO A 294 -14.58 11.99 12.83
CA PRO A 294 -13.63 12.99 13.26
C PRO A 294 -12.96 12.59 14.58
N ASP A 295 -11.78 13.16 14.84
CA ASP A 295 -11.05 12.92 16.07
C ASP A 295 -11.87 13.34 17.30
N VAL A 296 -11.79 12.53 18.37
CA VAL A 296 -12.54 12.78 19.59
C VAL A 296 -12.05 14.05 20.30
N GLU A 297 -10.74 14.31 20.29
CA GLU A 297 -10.15 15.47 20.96
C GLU A 297 -10.58 16.78 20.27
N ASP A 298 -10.60 16.81 18.94
CA ASP A 298 -11.07 17.95 18.15
C ASP A 298 -12.54 18.25 18.41
N LEU A 299 -13.37 17.20 18.44
CA LEU A 299 -14.79 17.36 18.76
C LEU A 299 -15.03 17.83 20.20
N VAL A 300 -14.21 17.41 21.17
CA VAL A 300 -14.28 17.88 22.57
C VAL A 300 -13.86 19.35 22.69
N VAL A 301 -12.85 19.76 21.94
CA VAL A 301 -12.45 21.19 21.86
C VAL A 301 -13.60 22.03 21.30
N ALA A 302 -14.19 21.62 20.18
CA ALA A 302 -15.32 22.31 19.56
C ALA A 302 -16.56 22.33 20.49
N GLU A 303 -16.85 21.24 21.21
CA GLU A 303 -17.90 21.18 22.26
C GLU A 303 -17.64 22.23 23.34
N THR A 304 -16.39 22.33 23.82
CA THR A 304 -15.99 23.25 24.88
C THR A 304 -16.10 24.72 24.44
N LEU A 305 -15.82 24.99 23.19
CA LEU A 305 -15.95 26.34 22.58
C LEU A 305 -17.40 26.69 22.24
N GLY A 306 -18.33 25.73 22.29
CA GLY A 306 -19.74 25.93 21.91
C GLY A 306 -19.95 26.02 20.39
N GLU A 307 -19.06 25.41 19.62
CA GLU A 307 -19.06 25.42 18.15
C GLU A 307 -19.77 24.20 17.54
N LEU A 308 -20.11 23.17 18.35
CA LEU A 308 -20.84 22.01 17.85
C LEU A 308 -22.33 22.29 17.67
N ASP A 309 -22.84 21.92 16.51
CA ASP A 309 -24.26 21.78 16.23
C ASP A 309 -24.81 20.40 16.67
N ASP A 310 -26.08 20.12 16.38
CA ASP A 310 -26.73 18.83 16.71
C ASP A 310 -26.05 17.64 16.01
N GLU A 311 -25.50 17.84 14.81
CA GLU A 311 -24.76 16.80 14.08
C GLU A 311 -23.41 16.56 14.73
N GLY A 312 -22.67 17.62 15.08
CA GLY A 312 -21.40 17.53 15.78
C GLY A 312 -21.52 16.79 17.12
N HIS A 313 -22.59 17.03 17.88
CA HIS A 313 -22.85 16.28 19.13
C HIS A 313 -23.13 14.80 18.88
N ARG A 314 -23.84 14.44 17.80
CA ARG A 314 -24.05 13.04 17.42
C ARG A 314 -22.73 12.38 16.98
N LEU A 315 -21.90 13.09 16.21
CA LEU A 315 -20.57 12.62 15.82
C LEU A 315 -19.67 12.38 17.03
N LEU A 316 -19.64 13.31 18.00
CA LEU A 316 -18.86 13.15 19.23
C LEU A 316 -19.33 11.93 20.04
N LYS A 317 -20.64 11.73 20.14
CA LYS A 317 -21.20 10.54 20.81
C LYS A 317 -20.79 9.25 20.11
N ALA A 318 -20.83 9.22 18.76
CA ALA A 318 -20.44 8.08 17.97
C ALA A 318 -18.92 7.83 18.05
N ALA A 319 -18.11 8.88 17.93
CA ALA A 319 -16.66 8.78 18.05
C ALA A 319 -16.23 8.20 19.39
N ARG A 320 -16.82 8.68 20.50
CA ARG A 320 -16.61 8.10 21.85
C ARG A 320 -17.09 6.66 21.96
N HIS A 321 -18.18 6.29 21.30
CA HIS A 321 -18.73 4.93 21.34
C HIS A 321 -17.84 3.92 20.60
N TRP A 322 -17.30 4.32 19.44
CA TRP A 322 -16.45 3.48 18.61
C TRP A 322 -14.96 3.60 18.91
N ALA A 323 -14.56 4.54 19.80
CA ALA A 323 -13.18 4.64 20.26
C ALA A 323 -12.75 3.36 20.98
N GLU A 324 -11.67 2.78 20.57
CA GLU A 324 -11.09 1.57 21.14
C GLU A 324 -9.72 1.85 21.74
N ALA A 325 -9.39 1.23 22.85
CA ALA A 325 -8.07 1.37 23.47
C ALA A 325 -6.94 0.77 22.61
N ASN A 326 -7.27 -0.21 21.78
CA ASN A 326 -6.35 -0.81 20.82
C ASN A 326 -7.10 -1.20 19.52
N PRO A 327 -7.26 -0.26 18.59
CA PRO A 327 -8.01 -0.48 17.34
C PRO A 327 -7.48 -1.63 16.48
N MET A 328 -6.17 -1.88 16.50
CA MET A 328 -5.53 -2.91 15.68
C MET A 328 -6.02 -4.33 15.98
N ILE A 329 -6.43 -4.57 17.22
CA ILE A 329 -6.95 -5.88 17.68
C ILE A 329 -8.41 -5.82 18.10
N GLY A 330 -9.10 -4.72 17.78
CA GLY A 330 -10.48 -4.43 18.15
C GLY A 330 -11.52 -4.89 17.14
N THR A 331 -12.58 -4.09 17.00
CA THR A 331 -13.78 -4.35 16.17
C THR A 331 -13.53 -3.86 14.75
N ARG A 332 -12.76 -4.62 13.99
CA ARG A 332 -12.44 -4.38 12.58
C ARG A 332 -12.58 -5.66 11.76
N GLY A 333 -12.55 -5.56 10.43
CA GLY A 333 -12.58 -6.68 9.50
C GLY A 333 -13.81 -7.58 9.71
N VAL A 334 -13.59 -8.88 9.68
CA VAL A 334 -14.68 -9.86 9.87
C VAL A 334 -15.40 -9.71 11.19
N ARG A 335 -14.73 -9.23 12.25
CA ARG A 335 -15.36 -9.00 13.57
C ARG A 335 -16.42 -7.91 13.48
N LEU A 336 -16.11 -6.80 12.77
CA LEU A 336 -17.08 -5.75 12.51
C LEU A 336 -18.25 -6.28 11.67
N ALA A 337 -17.98 -7.13 10.68
CA ALA A 337 -19.01 -7.75 9.87
C ALA A 337 -19.94 -8.66 10.69
N HIS A 338 -19.44 -9.36 11.71
CA HIS A 338 -20.30 -10.13 12.62
C HIS A 338 -21.21 -9.25 13.51
N VAL A 339 -20.81 -8.02 13.78
CA VAL A 339 -21.63 -7.02 14.48
C VAL A 339 -22.61 -6.32 13.52
N ARG A 340 -22.18 -6.08 12.27
CA ARG A 340 -22.95 -5.42 11.21
C ARG A 340 -22.87 -6.20 9.88
N PRO A 341 -23.60 -7.32 9.74
CA PRO A 341 -23.48 -8.20 8.56
C PRO A 341 -23.80 -7.52 7.22
N ASN A 342 -24.67 -6.52 7.26
CA ASN A 342 -25.08 -5.78 6.07
C ASN A 342 -23.91 -5.08 5.35
N LEU A 343 -22.85 -4.70 6.08
CA LEU A 343 -21.67 -4.09 5.46
C LEU A 343 -21.04 -5.01 4.39
N TYR A 344 -20.79 -6.26 4.73
CA TYR A 344 -20.19 -7.19 3.78
C TYR A 344 -21.17 -7.63 2.67
N ARG A 345 -22.46 -7.79 3.02
CA ARG A 345 -23.50 -8.12 2.03
C ARG A 345 -23.64 -7.03 0.97
N VAL A 346 -23.64 -5.77 1.37
CA VAL A 346 -23.74 -4.62 0.46
C VAL A 346 -22.51 -4.51 -0.43
N GLN A 347 -21.30 -4.67 0.12
CA GLN A 347 -20.06 -4.65 -0.68
C GLN A 347 -20.02 -5.81 -1.69
N ALA A 348 -20.37 -7.02 -1.28
CA ALA A 348 -20.46 -8.18 -2.18
C ALA A 348 -21.48 -7.94 -3.29
N ARG A 349 -22.64 -7.34 -2.98
CA ARG A 349 -23.66 -6.98 -3.97
C ARG A 349 -23.13 -5.98 -4.99
N ALA A 350 -22.56 -4.87 -4.54
CA ALA A 350 -21.97 -3.86 -5.42
C ALA A 350 -20.92 -4.45 -6.37
N LEU A 351 -20.06 -5.33 -5.85
CA LEU A 351 -19.03 -6.00 -6.64
C LEU A 351 -19.64 -6.97 -7.69
N PHE A 352 -20.62 -7.79 -7.30
CA PHE A 352 -21.24 -8.74 -8.23
C PHE A 352 -22.08 -8.03 -9.30
N GLU A 353 -22.76 -6.94 -8.96
CA GLU A 353 -23.45 -6.11 -9.94
C GLU A 353 -22.47 -5.48 -10.94
N ALA A 354 -21.29 -5.01 -10.48
CA ALA A 354 -20.23 -4.54 -11.36
C ALA A 354 -19.71 -5.65 -12.29
N VAL A 355 -19.57 -6.89 -11.80
CA VAL A 355 -19.24 -8.07 -12.64
C VAL A 355 -20.29 -8.29 -13.71
N ILE A 356 -21.58 -8.26 -13.35
CA ILE A 356 -22.69 -8.43 -14.27
C ILE A 356 -22.67 -7.33 -15.34
N ASP A 357 -22.44 -6.08 -14.95
CA ASP A 357 -22.39 -4.96 -15.90
C ASP A 357 -21.21 -5.07 -16.86
N ARG A 358 -20.03 -5.45 -16.36
CA ARG A 358 -18.87 -5.69 -17.23
C ARG A 358 -19.13 -6.82 -18.23
N ARG A 359 -19.76 -7.91 -17.81
CA ARG A 359 -20.15 -9.02 -18.71
C ARG A 359 -21.16 -8.56 -19.77
N LYS A 360 -22.16 -7.76 -19.39
CA LYS A 360 -23.12 -7.17 -20.36
C LYS A 360 -22.43 -6.26 -21.38
N ALA A 361 -21.35 -5.58 -20.96
CA ALA A 361 -20.53 -4.75 -21.84
C ALA A 361 -19.53 -5.56 -22.69
N GLY A 362 -19.51 -6.89 -22.59
CA GLY A 362 -18.63 -7.79 -23.35
C GLY A 362 -17.28 -8.04 -22.72
N GLY A 363 -17.05 -7.62 -21.49
CA GLY A 363 -15.82 -7.89 -20.73
C GLY A 363 -15.81 -9.30 -20.10
N ASN A 364 -14.63 -9.69 -19.61
CA ASN A 364 -14.37 -10.96 -18.92
C ASN A 364 -13.80 -10.72 -17.51
N PRO A 365 -14.54 -10.09 -16.57
CA PRO A 365 -14.08 -9.82 -15.23
C PRO A 365 -13.83 -11.11 -14.45
N GLN A 366 -12.69 -11.21 -13.76
CA GLN A 366 -12.34 -12.33 -12.88
C GLN A 366 -12.18 -11.78 -11.46
N VAL A 367 -13.07 -12.13 -10.55
CA VAL A 367 -13.12 -11.56 -9.20
C VAL A 367 -12.90 -12.62 -8.15
N GLU A 368 -12.05 -12.28 -7.18
CA GLU A 368 -11.78 -13.03 -5.96
C GLU A 368 -12.16 -12.14 -4.76
N ILE A 369 -12.99 -12.62 -3.83
CA ILE A 369 -13.34 -11.89 -2.60
C ILE A 369 -12.46 -12.37 -1.46
N MET A 370 -11.90 -11.45 -0.70
CA MET A 370 -11.01 -11.72 0.42
C MET A 370 -11.59 -11.20 1.73
N ILE A 371 -11.78 -12.09 2.71
CA ILE A 371 -12.27 -11.77 4.05
C ILE A 371 -11.07 -11.50 4.95
N PRO A 372 -10.92 -10.27 5.53
CA PRO A 372 -9.81 -9.93 6.43
C PRO A 372 -10.01 -10.43 7.85
N LEU A 373 -8.91 -10.55 8.61
CA LEU A 373 -8.84 -10.78 10.06
C LEU A 373 -9.54 -12.03 10.59
N THR A 374 -9.74 -13.03 9.76
CA THR A 374 -10.35 -14.30 10.20
C THR A 374 -9.44 -15.05 11.17
N VAL A 375 -10.01 -15.59 12.21
CA VAL A 375 -9.26 -16.34 13.24
C VAL A 375 -9.77 -17.77 13.45
N SER A 376 -10.88 -18.16 12.80
CA SER A 376 -11.43 -19.52 12.89
C SER A 376 -12.20 -19.93 11.64
N GLY A 377 -12.24 -21.25 11.37
CA GLY A 377 -13.02 -21.82 10.27
C GLY A 377 -14.52 -21.48 10.33
N PRO A 378 -15.21 -21.63 11.47
CA PRO A 378 -16.61 -21.26 11.59
C PRO A 378 -16.91 -19.78 11.34
N GLU A 379 -16.05 -18.86 11.83
CA GLU A 379 -16.17 -17.41 11.58
C GLU A 379 -16.07 -17.11 10.09
N PHE A 380 -15.07 -17.66 9.41
CA PHE A 380 -14.90 -17.51 7.98
C PHE A 380 -16.05 -18.14 7.18
N ALA A 381 -16.50 -19.35 7.56
CA ALA A 381 -17.60 -20.04 6.89
C ALA A 381 -18.90 -19.23 6.93
N GLU A 382 -19.17 -18.54 8.05
CA GLU A 382 -20.34 -17.68 8.16
C GLU A 382 -20.24 -16.44 7.26
N ALA A 383 -19.09 -15.75 7.24
CA ALA A 383 -18.87 -14.60 6.36
C ALA A 383 -18.94 -15.03 4.86
N ARG A 384 -18.36 -16.19 4.52
CA ARG A 384 -18.49 -16.78 3.18
C ARG A 384 -19.95 -17.03 2.79
N ARG A 385 -20.75 -17.56 3.71
CA ARG A 385 -22.18 -17.83 3.48
C ARG A 385 -22.92 -16.55 3.07
N TRP A 386 -22.65 -15.40 3.72
CA TRP A 386 -23.26 -14.11 3.33
C TRP A 386 -22.90 -13.72 1.89
N VAL A 387 -21.66 -13.91 1.48
CA VAL A 387 -21.21 -13.63 0.11
C VAL A 387 -21.90 -14.57 -0.90
N GLU A 388 -22.00 -15.87 -0.59
CA GLU A 388 -22.65 -16.87 -1.45
C GLU A 388 -24.17 -16.60 -1.56
N GLU A 389 -24.83 -16.18 -0.49
CA GLU A 389 -26.24 -15.77 -0.53
C GLU A 389 -26.47 -14.58 -1.45
N VAL A 390 -25.62 -13.55 -1.33
CA VAL A 390 -25.71 -12.37 -2.20
C VAL A 390 -25.46 -12.73 -3.67
N ALA A 391 -24.54 -13.63 -3.97
CA ALA A 391 -24.30 -14.10 -5.34
C ALA A 391 -25.56 -14.74 -5.95
N VAL A 392 -26.35 -15.46 -5.14
CA VAL A 392 -27.65 -16.02 -5.56
C VAL A 392 -28.69 -14.92 -5.73
N GLU A 393 -28.79 -13.98 -4.80
CA GLU A 393 -29.74 -12.86 -4.82
C GLU A 393 -29.60 -12.00 -6.09
N VAL A 394 -28.35 -11.71 -6.51
CA VAL A 394 -28.08 -10.91 -7.72
C VAL A 394 -28.04 -11.74 -9.01
N ALA A 395 -28.24 -13.05 -8.93
CA ALA A 395 -28.15 -13.98 -10.06
C ALA A 395 -26.79 -13.93 -10.78
N LEU A 396 -25.68 -13.99 -10.05
CA LEU A 396 -24.30 -13.92 -10.59
C LEU A 396 -24.02 -15.01 -11.64
N GLY A 397 -24.69 -16.16 -11.54
CA GLY A 397 -24.61 -17.26 -12.52
C GLY A 397 -23.46 -18.23 -12.29
N GLU A 398 -22.60 -17.97 -11.31
CA GLU A 398 -21.49 -18.83 -10.93
C GLU A 398 -21.23 -18.77 -9.41
N LYS A 399 -20.46 -19.74 -8.90
CA LYS A 399 -20.03 -19.72 -7.51
C LYS A 399 -18.92 -18.69 -7.34
N PRO A 400 -19.04 -17.74 -6.38
CA PRO A 400 -17.98 -16.78 -6.11
C PRO A 400 -16.72 -17.46 -5.57
N VAL A 401 -15.55 -16.96 -5.96
CA VAL A 401 -14.27 -17.34 -5.39
C VAL A 401 -14.05 -16.52 -4.11
N VAL A 402 -14.02 -17.20 -2.96
CA VAL A 402 -13.92 -16.54 -1.64
C VAL A 402 -12.75 -17.11 -0.87
N GLY A 403 -11.79 -16.26 -0.57
CA GLY A 403 -10.60 -16.57 0.24
C GLY A 403 -10.55 -15.74 1.51
N THR A 404 -9.49 -15.97 2.27
CA THR A 404 -9.26 -15.25 3.52
C THR A 404 -7.84 -14.74 3.64
N MET A 405 -7.69 -13.64 4.39
CA MET A 405 -6.37 -13.13 4.76
C MET A 405 -5.85 -13.86 5.99
N ILE A 406 -4.63 -14.40 5.87
CA ILE A 406 -3.88 -14.98 6.99
C ILE A 406 -2.96 -13.88 7.51
N GLU A 407 -3.38 -13.22 8.57
CA GLU A 407 -2.68 -12.03 9.10
C GLU A 407 -2.63 -11.99 10.62
N THR A 408 -3.08 -13.06 11.27
CA THR A 408 -2.89 -13.24 12.70
C THR A 408 -2.12 -14.54 12.96
N PRO A 409 -1.28 -14.62 14.00
CA PRO A 409 -0.61 -15.87 14.37
C PRO A 409 -1.58 -17.03 14.57
N ARG A 410 -2.78 -16.73 15.13
CA ARG A 410 -3.81 -17.75 15.29
C ARG A 410 -4.31 -18.31 13.96
N ALA A 411 -4.58 -17.44 12.96
CA ALA A 411 -5.01 -17.88 11.63
C ALA A 411 -3.97 -18.82 10.98
N ALA A 412 -2.69 -18.47 11.06
CA ALA A 412 -1.60 -19.31 10.57
C ALA A 412 -1.57 -20.70 11.27
N LEU A 413 -1.74 -20.71 12.59
CA LEU A 413 -1.76 -21.95 13.38
C LEU A 413 -2.98 -22.84 13.11
N VAL A 414 -4.12 -22.27 12.73
CA VAL A 414 -5.36 -23.02 12.43
C VAL A 414 -5.69 -23.06 10.93
N ALA A 415 -4.73 -22.75 10.06
CA ALA A 415 -4.91 -22.59 8.63
C ALA A 415 -5.62 -23.78 7.96
N GLY A 416 -5.41 -25.02 8.42
CA GLY A 416 -6.13 -26.18 7.91
C GLY A 416 -7.66 -26.09 8.12
N SER A 417 -8.12 -25.50 9.23
CA SER A 417 -9.55 -25.26 9.49
C SER A 417 -10.13 -24.17 8.58
N LEU A 418 -9.34 -23.14 8.28
CA LEU A 418 -9.73 -22.09 7.34
C LEU A 418 -9.77 -22.59 5.91
N ALA A 419 -8.76 -23.38 5.49
CA ALA A 419 -8.64 -23.94 4.16
C ALA A 419 -9.80 -24.89 3.79
N ALA A 420 -10.44 -25.53 4.77
CA ALA A 420 -11.62 -26.35 4.54
C ALA A 420 -12.81 -25.55 3.96
N HIS A 421 -12.77 -24.23 4.08
CA HIS A 421 -13.82 -23.33 3.65
C HIS A 421 -13.32 -22.26 2.66
N ALA A 422 -12.01 -22.12 2.41
CA ALA A 422 -11.42 -21.09 1.57
C ALA A 422 -11.03 -21.62 0.19
N ASP A 423 -11.21 -20.81 -0.84
CA ASP A 423 -10.74 -21.10 -2.20
C ASP A 423 -9.28 -20.65 -2.40
N PHE A 424 -8.82 -19.69 -1.62
CA PHE A 424 -7.41 -19.23 -1.59
C PHE A 424 -7.07 -18.59 -0.25
N PHE A 425 -5.76 -18.42 0.01
CA PHE A 425 -5.23 -17.58 1.08
C PHE A 425 -4.46 -16.40 0.51
N SER A 426 -4.50 -15.28 1.23
CA SER A 426 -3.57 -14.17 1.08
C SER A 426 -2.91 -13.88 2.41
N ILE A 427 -1.59 -13.85 2.45
CA ILE A 427 -0.84 -13.51 3.66
C ILE A 427 -0.81 -12.00 3.81
N GLY A 428 -1.47 -11.46 4.84
CA GLY A 428 -1.37 -10.07 5.26
C GLY A 428 -0.13 -9.88 6.14
N SER A 429 1.04 -9.83 5.50
CA SER A 429 2.31 -9.91 6.22
C SER A 429 2.58 -8.70 7.13
N ASN A 430 1.94 -7.55 6.91
CA ASN A 430 2.06 -6.40 7.80
C ASN A 430 1.44 -6.68 9.17
N ASP A 431 0.13 -7.04 9.18
CA ASP A 431 -0.58 -7.37 10.43
C ASP A 431 -0.02 -8.64 11.09
N LEU A 432 0.38 -9.64 10.29
CA LEU A 432 1.02 -10.84 10.82
C LEU A 432 2.33 -10.49 11.56
N THR A 433 3.14 -9.60 11.02
CA THR A 433 4.36 -9.10 11.66
C THR A 433 4.03 -8.34 12.94
N GLN A 434 3.11 -7.37 12.88
CA GLN A 434 2.66 -6.61 14.03
C GLN A 434 2.26 -7.51 15.21
N LEU A 435 1.39 -8.45 14.93
CA LEU A 435 0.84 -9.32 15.96
C LEU A 435 1.83 -10.37 16.46
N THR A 436 2.79 -10.76 15.64
CA THR A 436 3.85 -11.70 16.03
C THR A 436 4.87 -11.06 16.95
N PHE A 437 5.31 -9.85 16.61
CA PHE A 437 6.23 -9.07 17.46
C PHE A 437 5.53 -8.42 18.65
N GLY A 438 4.21 -8.21 18.60
CA GLY A 438 3.49 -7.37 19.56
C GLY A 438 3.86 -5.90 19.40
N PHE A 439 4.24 -5.48 18.21
CA PHE A 439 4.60 -4.11 17.87
C PHE A 439 3.43 -3.42 17.16
N SER A 440 3.08 -2.22 17.60
CA SER A 440 2.25 -1.33 16.80
C SER A 440 3.15 -0.68 15.74
N ARG A 441 2.89 -0.97 14.47
CA ARG A 441 3.69 -0.49 13.34
C ARG A 441 3.90 1.02 13.37
N ASP A 442 2.83 1.77 13.62
CA ASP A 442 2.85 3.23 13.57
C ASP A 442 3.55 3.84 14.80
N ASP A 443 3.45 3.17 15.96
CA ASP A 443 4.07 3.66 17.18
C ASP A 443 5.57 3.36 17.26
N VAL A 444 6.01 2.15 16.86
CA VAL A 444 7.39 1.72 17.11
C VAL A 444 8.43 2.43 16.23
N ALA A 445 8.03 2.79 14.99
CA ALA A 445 8.93 3.42 14.03
C ALA A 445 9.49 4.75 14.55
N GLY A 446 8.65 5.59 15.16
CA GLY A 446 9.07 6.88 15.72
C GLY A 446 9.61 6.83 17.16
N ARG A 447 9.59 5.67 17.83
CA ARG A 447 9.91 5.58 19.27
C ARG A 447 11.17 4.78 19.57
N PHE A 448 11.24 3.53 19.18
CA PHE A 448 12.34 2.67 19.61
C PHE A 448 12.92 1.74 18.52
N LEU A 449 12.26 1.57 17.37
CA LEU A 449 12.72 0.63 16.35
C LEU A 449 14.13 1.01 15.83
N GLY A 450 14.36 2.30 15.56
CA GLY A 450 15.69 2.77 15.16
C GLY A 450 16.76 2.43 16.19
N HIS A 451 16.45 2.62 17.48
CA HIS A 451 17.38 2.30 18.56
C HIS A 451 17.65 0.78 18.69
N TYR A 452 16.63 -0.07 18.43
CA TYR A 452 16.83 -1.51 18.40
C TYR A 452 17.77 -1.95 17.27
N LEU A 453 17.67 -1.31 16.10
CA LEU A 453 18.56 -1.56 14.97
C LEU A 453 19.99 -1.08 15.26
N GLU A 454 20.17 0.10 15.85
CA GLU A 454 21.48 0.64 16.27
C GLU A 454 22.18 -0.26 17.30
N LEU A 455 21.43 -0.82 18.24
CA LEU A 455 21.95 -1.75 19.25
C LEU A 455 22.16 -3.18 18.73
N GLY A 456 21.76 -3.48 17.49
CA GLY A 456 21.81 -4.82 16.93
C GLY A 456 20.88 -5.82 17.62
N LEU A 457 19.80 -5.34 18.26
CA LEU A 457 18.75 -6.19 18.84
C LEU A 457 17.82 -6.76 17.77
N LEU A 458 17.72 -6.08 16.64
CA LEU A 458 17.12 -6.55 15.40
C LEU A 458 18.13 -6.34 14.28
N ASP A 459 18.28 -7.31 13.39
CA ASP A 459 19.18 -7.24 12.24
C ASP A 459 18.66 -6.32 11.14
N HIS A 460 17.35 -6.11 11.08
CA HIS A 460 16.66 -5.28 10.09
C HIS A 460 15.27 -4.87 10.60
N ASP A 461 14.67 -3.89 9.93
CA ASP A 461 13.29 -3.50 10.17
C ASP A 461 12.34 -4.65 9.74
N PRO A 462 11.57 -5.25 10.67
CA PRO A 462 10.69 -6.37 10.36
C PRO A 462 9.46 -5.97 9.54
N PHE A 463 9.21 -4.67 9.32
CA PHE A 463 8.13 -4.16 8.48
C PHE A 463 8.58 -3.89 7.03
N ASP A 464 9.88 -3.74 6.79
CA ASP A 464 10.45 -3.62 5.45
C ASP A 464 10.87 -4.98 4.88
N ARG A 465 11.65 -5.74 5.65
CA ARG A 465 12.10 -7.08 5.30
C ARG A 465 11.46 -8.12 6.21
N LEU A 466 10.99 -9.22 5.60
CA LEU A 466 10.33 -10.32 6.32
C LEU A 466 11.26 -10.91 7.40
N ASP A 467 10.75 -10.97 8.63
CA ASP A 467 11.37 -11.75 9.69
C ASP A 467 11.24 -13.26 9.40
N ASP A 468 12.37 -13.93 9.22
CA ASP A 468 12.39 -15.34 8.88
C ASP A 468 12.16 -16.23 10.10
N ALA A 469 12.59 -15.81 11.27
CA ALA A 469 12.61 -16.62 12.48
C ALA A 469 11.20 -16.95 13.02
N ALA A 470 10.26 -15.98 12.97
CA ALA A 470 8.93 -16.18 13.51
C ALA A 470 7.84 -16.00 12.45
N VAL A 471 7.86 -14.86 11.74
CA VAL A 471 6.82 -14.59 10.72
C VAL A 471 6.94 -15.56 9.55
N GLY A 472 8.17 -15.84 9.10
CA GLY A 472 8.46 -16.83 8.07
C GLY A 472 7.99 -18.24 8.45
N GLU A 473 8.21 -18.68 9.70
CA GLU A 473 7.70 -19.95 10.20
C GLU A 473 6.16 -20.01 10.22
N LEU A 474 5.51 -18.92 10.59
CA LEU A 474 4.04 -18.85 10.57
C LEU A 474 3.50 -18.95 9.14
N ILE A 475 4.16 -18.34 8.17
CA ILE A 475 3.80 -18.47 6.74
C ILE A 475 3.98 -19.93 6.28
N ASP A 476 5.10 -20.58 6.61
CA ASP A 476 5.32 -22.00 6.29
C ASP A 476 4.22 -22.89 6.87
N LEU A 477 3.85 -22.66 8.13
CA LEU A 477 2.77 -23.39 8.79
C LEU A 477 1.43 -23.16 8.10
N ALA A 478 1.11 -21.92 7.72
CA ALA A 478 -0.13 -21.57 7.03
C ALA A 478 -0.23 -22.27 5.67
N VAL A 479 0.81 -22.18 4.84
CA VAL A 479 0.88 -22.84 3.53
C VAL A 479 0.78 -24.36 3.68
N LYS A 480 1.61 -24.95 4.54
CA LYS A 480 1.64 -26.41 4.74
C LYS A 480 0.30 -26.94 5.24
N ARG A 481 -0.27 -26.34 6.30
CA ARG A 481 -1.54 -26.78 6.88
C ARG A 481 -2.71 -26.53 5.95
N GLY A 482 -2.70 -25.41 5.25
CA GLY A 482 -3.69 -25.07 4.24
C GLY A 482 -3.73 -26.11 3.13
N ARG A 483 -2.59 -26.43 2.53
CA ARG A 483 -2.50 -27.41 1.44
C ARG A 483 -2.71 -28.87 1.85
N VAL A 484 -2.48 -29.21 3.12
CA VAL A 484 -2.88 -30.52 3.65
C VAL A 484 -4.40 -30.65 3.67
N ALA A 485 -5.13 -29.60 4.02
CA ALA A 485 -6.60 -29.61 4.05
C ALA A 485 -7.23 -29.38 2.66
N ALA A 486 -6.59 -28.57 1.81
CA ALA A 486 -7.02 -28.26 0.44
C ALA A 486 -5.82 -28.29 -0.51
N PRO A 487 -5.49 -29.44 -1.15
CA PRO A 487 -4.26 -29.62 -1.93
C PRO A 487 -4.07 -28.64 -3.09
N GLY A 488 -5.15 -28.08 -3.65
CA GLY A 488 -5.12 -27.08 -4.72
C GLY A 488 -5.14 -25.62 -4.23
N LEU A 489 -4.99 -25.38 -2.92
CA LEU A 489 -5.09 -24.05 -2.33
C LEU A 489 -4.00 -23.12 -2.88
N LYS A 490 -4.43 -22.04 -3.52
CA LYS A 490 -3.55 -20.92 -3.91
C LYS A 490 -3.25 -20.04 -2.71
N VAL A 491 -2.00 -19.62 -2.59
CA VAL A 491 -1.54 -18.75 -1.50
C VAL A 491 -0.79 -17.56 -2.09
N GLY A 492 -1.28 -16.35 -1.83
CA GLY A 492 -0.61 -15.11 -2.16
C GLY A 492 -0.09 -14.36 -0.95
N VAL A 493 0.67 -13.31 -1.19
CA VAL A 493 1.12 -12.35 -0.18
C VAL A 493 0.85 -10.94 -0.66
N CYS A 494 0.31 -10.06 0.19
CA CYS A 494 -0.06 -8.69 -0.20
C CYS A 494 0.47 -7.58 0.72
N GLY A 495 1.27 -7.90 1.74
CA GLY A 495 1.98 -6.93 2.56
C GLY A 495 3.22 -6.34 1.86
N GLU A 496 3.87 -5.37 2.48
CA GLU A 496 5.04 -4.66 1.94
C GLU A 496 6.19 -5.62 1.56
N HIS A 497 6.36 -6.70 2.30
CA HIS A 497 7.35 -7.74 2.05
C HIS A 497 7.26 -8.39 0.66
N ALA A 498 6.07 -8.35 0.03
CA ALA A 498 5.86 -8.88 -1.32
C ALA A 498 6.60 -8.09 -2.41
N GLY A 499 7.03 -6.86 -2.13
CA GLY A 499 7.83 -6.03 -3.02
C GLY A 499 9.33 -6.00 -2.70
N HIS A 500 9.77 -6.65 -1.60
CA HIS A 500 11.16 -6.61 -1.17
C HIS A 500 11.96 -7.84 -1.68
N PRO A 501 13.06 -7.67 -2.44
CA PRO A 501 13.76 -8.76 -3.10
C PRO A 501 14.19 -9.92 -2.19
N ALA A 502 14.76 -9.61 -1.01
CA ALA A 502 15.16 -10.65 -0.07
C ALA A 502 13.97 -11.43 0.50
N SER A 503 12.83 -10.75 0.74
CA SER A 503 11.60 -11.37 1.21
C SER A 503 10.97 -12.26 0.14
N ILE A 504 11.02 -11.88 -1.13
CA ILE A 504 10.48 -12.65 -2.26
C ILE A 504 11.10 -14.05 -2.32
N ARG A 505 12.42 -14.15 -2.14
CA ARG A 505 13.13 -15.44 -2.09
C ARG A 505 12.59 -16.35 -0.97
N ARG A 506 12.38 -15.77 0.21
CA ARG A 506 11.84 -16.48 1.37
C ARG A 506 10.39 -16.92 1.16
N LEU A 507 9.57 -16.06 0.54
CA LEU A 507 8.17 -16.36 0.23
C LEU A 507 8.04 -17.46 -0.82
N LEU A 508 8.88 -17.45 -1.86
CA LEU A 508 8.96 -18.57 -2.81
C LEU A 508 9.31 -19.89 -2.13
N ALA A 509 10.31 -19.88 -1.21
CA ALA A 509 10.70 -21.07 -0.46
C ALA A 509 9.56 -21.60 0.44
N ALA A 510 8.69 -20.73 0.95
CA ALA A 510 7.48 -21.11 1.68
C ALA A 510 6.39 -21.72 0.77
N GLY A 511 6.54 -21.60 -0.55
CA GLY A 511 5.59 -22.13 -1.53
C GLY A 511 4.42 -21.18 -1.82
N VAL A 512 4.63 -19.87 -1.77
CA VAL A 512 3.66 -18.87 -2.18
C VAL A 512 3.53 -18.88 -3.71
N ASP A 513 2.30 -18.74 -4.24
CA ASP A 513 2.00 -18.80 -5.67
C ASP A 513 2.00 -17.42 -6.34
N TYR A 514 1.73 -16.35 -5.60
CA TYR A 514 1.79 -14.99 -6.13
C TYR A 514 2.14 -13.95 -5.07
N LEU A 515 2.78 -12.89 -5.53
CA LEU A 515 3.10 -11.68 -4.78
C LEU A 515 2.14 -10.56 -5.18
N SER A 516 1.85 -9.64 -4.28
CA SER A 516 1.09 -8.43 -4.61
C SER A 516 1.73 -7.22 -3.92
N CYS A 517 2.25 -6.30 -4.71
CA CYS A 517 2.95 -5.11 -4.23
C CYS A 517 2.40 -3.83 -4.86
N SER A 518 2.86 -2.66 -4.39
CA SER A 518 2.49 -1.39 -4.99
C SER A 518 2.93 -1.32 -6.46
N PRO A 519 2.20 -0.59 -7.34
CA PRO A 519 2.55 -0.48 -8.75
C PRO A 519 3.99 -0.01 -9.01
N ALA A 520 4.54 0.86 -8.16
CA ALA A 520 5.91 1.34 -8.26
C ALA A 520 6.96 0.25 -8.03
N ARG A 521 6.64 -0.77 -7.22
CA ARG A 521 7.53 -1.91 -6.92
C ARG A 521 7.47 -3.04 -7.95
N LEU A 522 6.48 -3.04 -8.86
CA LEU A 522 6.27 -4.13 -9.82
C LEU A 522 7.52 -4.49 -10.64
N PRO A 523 8.24 -3.55 -11.27
CA PRO A 523 9.40 -3.91 -12.09
C PRO A 523 10.48 -4.62 -11.27
N VAL A 524 10.75 -4.13 -10.05
CA VAL A 524 11.72 -4.72 -9.12
C VAL A 524 11.26 -6.12 -8.68
N ALA A 525 9.98 -6.27 -8.31
CA ALA A 525 9.41 -7.54 -7.86
C ALA A 525 9.39 -8.60 -8.98
N ARG A 526 9.11 -8.22 -10.25
CA ARG A 526 9.15 -9.11 -11.41
C ARG A 526 10.54 -9.69 -11.64
N LEU A 527 11.58 -8.84 -11.60
CA LEU A 527 12.97 -9.31 -11.72
C LEU A 527 13.35 -10.19 -10.52
N ALA A 528 13.03 -9.76 -9.29
CA ALA A 528 13.34 -10.51 -8.08
C ALA A 528 12.64 -11.87 -8.04
N ALA A 529 11.38 -11.98 -8.52
CA ALA A 529 10.66 -13.23 -8.63
C ALA A 529 11.35 -14.20 -9.60
N ALA A 530 11.73 -13.73 -10.80
CA ALA A 530 12.44 -14.54 -11.77
C ALA A 530 13.80 -15.02 -11.22
N ARG A 531 14.58 -14.13 -10.61
CA ARG A 531 15.87 -14.47 -10.00
C ARG A 531 15.70 -15.51 -8.89
N ALA A 532 14.67 -15.36 -8.05
CA ALA A 532 14.38 -16.35 -7.01
C ALA A 532 14.05 -17.74 -7.60
N VAL A 533 13.28 -17.80 -8.69
CA VAL A 533 12.99 -19.04 -9.42
C VAL A 533 14.26 -19.64 -10.00
N LEU A 534 15.18 -18.82 -10.52
CA LEU A 534 16.47 -19.24 -11.07
C LEU A 534 17.51 -19.60 -9.97
N GLY A 535 17.20 -19.40 -8.70
CA GLY A 535 18.12 -19.63 -7.58
C GLY A 535 19.28 -18.63 -7.52
N ALA A 536 19.06 -17.40 -7.99
CA ALA A 536 20.06 -16.33 -8.10
C ALA A 536 19.84 -15.24 -7.03
#